data_06dfbbd5d5324f19b313e1b5020ed589
#
_entry.id   06dfbbd5d5324f19b313e1b5020ed589
#
_cell.length_a   1.000
_cell.length_b   1.000
_cell.length_c   1.000
_cell.angle_alpha   90.00
_cell.angle_beta   90.00
_cell.angle_gamma   90.00
#
_symmetry.space_group_name_H-M   'P 1'
#
loop_
_entity.id
_entity.type
_entity.pdbx_description
1 polymer ?
#
loop_
_entity_poly.entity_id
_entity_poly.type
_entity_poly.pdbx_seq_one_letter_code
_entity_poly.pdbx_strand_id
1 'polypeptide(L)'
;NGIEAARLTAEALKEIPFDEIYTSPLQRAVQTAEIMRGDRRIPIIKDERLKEISFGPYEGLCCGKEGYSIPDPEFVNFFQNPAHYNPPEGGESIAQLCVRTTDFLTELIENPDNREKTILLSGHGACVKGLLSTLLITDLKDFWKGGVHKNCGVSIVEVKDGKARVLQENVIYYDEKRSTNYIE
;
A
#
# COMPACT_ATOMS: atom_id res chain seq x y z
N ASN A 1 15.75 -7.33 -6.66
CA ASN A 1 14.50 -7.16 -7.42
C ASN A 1 13.68 -5.96 -6.92
N GLY A 2 13.27 -5.87 -5.63
CA GLY A 2 12.50 -4.73 -5.12
C GLY A 2 13.24 -3.39 -5.21
N ILE A 3 14.54 -3.36 -4.91
CA ILE A 3 15.38 -2.15 -5.04
C ILE A 3 15.45 -1.67 -6.50
N GLU A 4 15.58 -2.60 -7.44
CA GLU A 4 15.61 -2.27 -8.87
C GLU A 4 14.27 -1.69 -9.33
N ALA A 5 13.16 -2.31 -8.96
CA ALA A 5 11.82 -1.79 -9.24
C ALA A 5 11.65 -0.38 -8.66
N ALA A 6 12.09 -0.14 -7.42
CA ALA A 6 12.03 1.16 -6.78
C ALA A 6 12.86 2.21 -7.53
N ARG A 7 14.08 1.86 -8.01
CA ARG A 7 14.92 2.78 -8.80
C ARG A 7 14.28 3.14 -10.14
N LEU A 8 13.73 2.15 -10.86
CA LEU A 8 13.06 2.40 -12.14
C LEU A 8 11.81 3.26 -11.96
N THR A 9 11.05 3.01 -10.91
CA THR A 9 9.89 3.85 -10.56
C THR A 9 10.32 5.26 -10.16
N ALA A 10 11.39 5.41 -9.37
CA ALA A 10 11.94 6.71 -9.00
C ALA A 10 12.40 7.52 -10.22
N GLU A 11 13.05 6.87 -11.19
CA GLU A 11 13.44 7.52 -12.45
C GLU A 11 12.22 7.98 -13.26
N ALA A 12 11.18 7.15 -13.34
CA ALA A 12 9.93 7.51 -14.03
C ALA A 12 9.20 8.69 -13.37
N LEU A 13 9.34 8.84 -12.05
CA LEU A 13 8.69 9.89 -11.26
C LEU A 13 9.62 11.07 -10.94
N LYS A 14 10.81 11.15 -11.54
CA LYS A 14 11.83 12.14 -11.18
C LYS A 14 11.40 13.60 -11.42
N GLU A 15 10.56 13.84 -12.42
CA GLU A 15 10.06 15.18 -12.75
C GLU A 15 8.85 15.62 -11.89
N ILE A 16 8.31 14.73 -11.07
CA ILE A 16 7.19 15.08 -10.19
C ILE A 16 7.75 15.82 -8.97
N PRO A 17 7.29 17.04 -8.70
CA PRO A 17 7.77 17.84 -7.58
C PRO A 17 7.06 17.42 -6.28
N PHE A 18 7.55 16.34 -5.66
CA PHE A 18 7.06 15.96 -4.33
C PHE A 18 7.47 16.97 -3.27
N ASP A 19 6.55 17.32 -2.39
CA ASP A 19 6.77 18.20 -1.23
C ASP A 19 7.15 17.41 0.02
N GLU A 20 6.55 16.25 0.21
CA GLU A 20 6.77 15.35 1.36
C GLU A 20 6.57 13.90 0.96
N ILE A 21 7.16 13.01 1.77
CA ILE A 21 6.95 11.57 1.67
C ILE A 21 6.49 11.04 3.01
N TYR A 22 5.33 10.40 3.06
CA TYR A 22 4.91 9.58 4.19
C TYR A 22 5.26 8.13 3.92
N THR A 23 5.73 7.42 4.92
CA THR A 23 6.13 6.01 4.77
C THR A 23 5.72 5.17 5.97
N SER A 24 5.39 3.91 5.70
CA SER A 24 5.40 2.89 6.73
C SER A 24 6.75 2.89 7.47
N PRO A 25 6.78 2.68 8.80
CA PRO A 25 8.04 2.58 9.54
C PRO A 25 8.83 1.28 9.24
N LEU A 26 8.24 0.32 8.53
CA LEU A 26 8.93 -0.92 8.16
C LEU A 26 10.08 -0.64 7.19
N GLN A 27 11.25 -1.25 7.46
CA GLN A 27 12.51 -0.96 6.77
C GLN A 27 12.39 -0.99 5.24
N ARG A 28 11.67 -1.97 4.67
CA ARG A 28 11.48 -2.08 3.22
C ARG A 28 10.76 -0.89 2.60
N ALA A 29 9.77 -0.31 3.32
CA ALA A 29 9.04 0.87 2.84
C ALA A 29 9.87 2.15 3.01
N VAL A 30 10.60 2.28 4.12
CA VAL A 30 11.55 3.39 4.35
C VAL A 30 12.61 3.41 3.26
N GLN A 31 13.20 2.26 2.92
CA GLN A 31 14.19 2.15 1.84
C GLN A 31 13.62 2.55 0.49
N THR A 32 12.37 2.16 0.19
CA THR A 32 11.67 2.61 -1.02
C THR A 32 11.47 4.12 -1.01
N ALA A 33 11.02 4.69 0.11
CA ALA A 33 10.85 6.13 0.26
C ALA A 33 12.16 6.91 0.06
N GLU A 34 13.28 6.40 0.58
CA GLU A 34 14.61 7.00 0.40
C GLU A 34 15.05 6.97 -1.07
N ILE A 35 14.81 5.86 -1.77
CA ILE A 35 15.09 5.75 -3.22
C ILE A 35 14.22 6.74 -4.00
N MET A 36 12.93 6.83 -3.67
CA MET A 36 12.01 7.78 -4.31
C MET A 36 12.37 9.22 -4.05
N ARG A 37 12.85 9.54 -2.84
CA ARG A 37 13.33 10.88 -2.51
C ARG A 37 14.55 11.26 -3.36
N GLY A 38 15.50 10.35 -3.55
CA GLY A 38 16.77 10.66 -4.22
C GLY A 38 17.46 11.85 -3.58
N ASP A 39 17.92 12.81 -4.38
CA ASP A 39 18.63 14.02 -3.94
C ASP A 39 17.68 15.16 -3.50
N ARG A 40 16.36 14.96 -3.54
CA ARG A 40 15.39 15.98 -3.12
C ARG A 40 15.51 16.26 -1.62
N ARG A 41 15.49 17.53 -1.25
CA ARG A 41 15.53 17.98 0.16
C ARG A 41 14.12 18.07 0.75
N ILE A 42 13.39 16.97 0.71
CA ILE A 42 12.03 16.87 1.25
C ILE A 42 12.00 15.93 2.46
N PRO A 43 11.07 16.13 3.43
CA PRO A 43 10.97 15.27 4.59
C PRO A 43 10.43 13.87 4.22
N ILE A 44 10.90 12.86 4.97
CA ILE A 44 10.29 11.54 5.04
C ILE A 44 9.70 11.38 6.43
N ILE A 45 8.39 11.21 6.49
CA ILE A 45 7.60 11.14 7.73
C ILE A 45 7.10 9.70 7.87
N LYS A 46 7.42 9.06 9.00
CA LYS A 46 6.95 7.71 9.30
C LYS A 46 5.60 7.77 10.01
N ASP A 47 4.65 6.95 9.55
CA ASP A 47 3.34 6.81 10.18
C ASP A 47 3.00 5.33 10.38
N GLU A 48 2.65 4.96 11.63
CA GLU A 48 2.29 3.59 12.01
C GLU A 48 1.07 3.05 11.25
N ARG A 49 0.15 3.95 10.87
CA ARG A 49 -1.06 3.62 10.11
C ARG A 49 -0.77 3.15 8.68
N LEU A 50 0.46 3.33 8.19
CA LEU A 50 0.92 2.85 6.88
C LEU A 50 1.60 1.47 6.93
N LYS A 51 1.67 0.80 8.09
CA LYS A 51 2.18 -0.57 8.18
C LYS A 51 1.36 -1.54 7.32
N GLU A 52 2.00 -2.63 6.92
CA GLU A 52 1.28 -3.74 6.30
C GLU A 52 0.34 -4.40 7.31
N ILE A 53 -0.70 -5.04 6.81
CA ILE A 53 -1.59 -5.86 7.65
C ILE A 53 -0.76 -6.89 8.43
N SER A 54 -1.09 -7.10 9.70
CA SER A 54 -0.41 -8.10 10.53
C SER A 54 -1.12 -9.45 10.43
N PHE A 55 -0.34 -10.49 10.15
CA PHE A 55 -0.81 -11.87 10.20
C PHE A 55 -0.49 -12.56 11.54
N GLY A 56 -0.03 -11.81 12.55
CA GLY A 56 0.28 -12.36 13.87
C GLY A 56 1.29 -13.52 13.78
N PRO A 57 0.96 -14.72 14.32
CA PRO A 57 1.85 -15.88 14.32
C PRO A 57 2.11 -16.45 12.92
N TYR A 58 1.40 -16.01 11.89
CA TYR A 58 1.59 -16.47 10.50
C TYR A 58 2.55 -15.60 9.71
N GLU A 59 3.13 -14.56 10.34
CA GLU A 59 4.16 -13.75 9.69
C GLU A 59 5.33 -14.60 9.19
N GLY A 60 5.73 -14.36 7.93
CA GLY A 60 6.82 -15.10 7.29
C GLY A 60 6.44 -16.47 6.73
N LEU A 61 5.23 -16.96 6.96
CA LEU A 61 4.74 -18.17 6.32
C LEU A 61 4.31 -17.89 4.87
N CYS A 62 4.47 -18.90 4.02
CA CYS A 62 4.08 -18.78 2.62
C CYS A 62 2.57 -18.87 2.46
N CYS A 63 1.95 -17.85 1.87
CA CYS A 63 0.52 -17.82 1.52
C CYS A 63 0.27 -17.98 0.00
N GLY A 64 1.33 -18.13 -0.81
CA GLY A 64 1.21 -18.34 -2.25
C GLY A 64 0.79 -19.76 -2.62
N LYS A 65 0.34 -19.95 -3.89
CA LYS A 65 -0.10 -21.26 -4.40
C LYS A 65 1.00 -22.33 -4.33
N GLU A 66 2.26 -21.92 -4.54
CA GLU A 66 3.41 -22.81 -4.42
C GLU A 66 4.02 -22.66 -3.02
N GLY A 67 3.96 -23.71 -2.22
CA GLY A 67 4.55 -23.74 -0.88
C GLY A 67 3.67 -23.19 0.24
N TYR A 68 2.35 -23.14 0.07
CA TYR A 68 1.42 -22.74 1.11
C TYR A 68 1.70 -23.46 2.44
N SER A 69 1.98 -22.70 3.49
CA SER A 69 2.41 -23.24 4.78
C SER A 69 1.62 -22.72 5.98
N ILE A 70 0.56 -21.93 5.73
CA ILE A 70 -0.29 -21.43 6.82
C ILE A 70 -1.16 -22.60 7.35
N PRO A 71 -1.14 -22.86 8.68
CA PRO A 71 -1.84 -24.02 9.23
C PRO A 71 -3.36 -23.88 9.28
N ASP A 72 -3.88 -22.66 9.15
CA ASP A 72 -5.30 -22.37 9.18
C ASP A 72 -5.91 -22.43 7.77
N PRO A 73 -6.81 -23.38 7.47
CA PRO A 73 -7.46 -23.49 6.16
C PRO A 73 -8.36 -22.28 5.86
N GLU A 74 -8.90 -21.60 6.89
CA GLU A 74 -9.76 -20.44 6.71
C GLU A 74 -9.00 -19.17 6.31
N PHE A 75 -7.66 -19.19 6.40
CA PHE A 75 -6.83 -18.06 5.96
C PHE A 75 -7.02 -17.73 4.48
N VAL A 76 -7.45 -18.67 3.65
CA VAL A 76 -7.78 -18.42 2.23
C VAL A 76 -8.84 -17.33 2.06
N ASN A 77 -9.69 -17.10 3.07
CA ASN A 77 -10.68 -16.02 3.07
C ASN A 77 -10.03 -14.64 2.99
N PHE A 78 -8.77 -14.49 3.40
CA PHE A 78 -8.05 -13.24 3.22
C PHE A 78 -8.09 -12.74 1.76
N PHE A 79 -7.94 -13.65 0.81
CA PHE A 79 -7.98 -13.34 -0.62
C PHE A 79 -9.33 -13.62 -1.28
N GLN A 80 -9.98 -14.74 -0.91
CA GLN A 80 -11.16 -15.23 -1.62
C GLN A 80 -12.47 -14.67 -1.09
N ASN A 81 -12.52 -14.35 0.19
CA ASN A 81 -13.72 -13.85 0.87
C ASN A 81 -13.36 -12.85 1.98
N PRO A 82 -12.78 -11.69 1.62
CA PRO A 82 -12.18 -10.75 2.57
C PRO A 82 -13.14 -10.25 3.66
N ALA A 83 -14.44 -10.20 3.37
CA ALA A 83 -15.47 -9.85 4.37
C ALA A 83 -15.61 -10.89 5.51
N HIS A 84 -15.16 -12.13 5.29
CA HIS A 84 -15.20 -13.24 6.23
C HIS A 84 -13.82 -13.66 6.74
N TYR A 85 -12.79 -12.89 6.41
CA TYR A 85 -11.45 -13.15 6.94
C TYR A 85 -11.41 -12.87 8.44
N ASN A 86 -11.12 -13.91 9.21
CA ASN A 86 -10.85 -13.82 10.64
C ASN A 86 -9.33 -13.92 10.86
N PRO A 87 -8.68 -12.87 11.38
CA PRO A 87 -7.26 -12.93 11.66
C PRO A 87 -6.95 -13.89 12.81
N PRO A 88 -5.75 -14.50 12.84
CA PRO A 88 -5.30 -15.22 14.02
C PRO A 88 -5.12 -14.26 15.22
N GLU A 89 -4.95 -14.82 16.41
CA GLU A 89 -4.68 -14.02 17.63
C GLU A 89 -3.42 -13.14 17.41
N GLY A 90 -3.54 -11.85 17.69
CA GLY A 90 -2.47 -10.86 17.43
C GLY A 90 -2.35 -10.41 15.97
N GLY A 91 -3.18 -10.95 15.08
CA GLY A 91 -3.30 -10.47 13.71
C GLY A 91 -4.29 -9.31 13.57
N GLU A 92 -4.37 -8.73 12.37
CA GLU A 92 -5.24 -7.61 12.02
C GLU A 92 -6.29 -8.05 11.00
N SER A 93 -7.56 -7.68 11.20
CA SER A 93 -8.60 -7.89 10.18
C SER A 93 -8.53 -6.84 9.07
N ILE A 94 -9.12 -7.17 7.91
CA ILE A 94 -9.22 -6.20 6.79
C ILE A 94 -10.05 -4.98 7.22
N ALA A 95 -11.07 -5.16 8.06
CA ALA A 95 -11.84 -4.04 8.57
C ALA A 95 -10.99 -3.09 9.44
N GLN A 96 -10.14 -3.62 10.34
CA GLN A 96 -9.22 -2.81 11.15
C GLN A 96 -8.20 -2.08 10.27
N LEU A 97 -7.64 -2.77 9.28
CA LEU A 97 -6.76 -2.15 8.29
C LEU A 97 -7.45 -0.97 7.59
N CYS A 98 -8.68 -1.16 7.09
CA CYS A 98 -9.45 -0.10 6.44
C CYS A 98 -9.71 1.09 7.38
N VAL A 99 -10.02 0.84 8.65
CA VAL A 99 -10.25 1.91 9.64
C VAL A 99 -9.00 2.77 9.79
N ARG A 100 -7.82 2.17 10.08
CA ARG A 100 -6.61 2.96 10.30
C ARG A 100 -6.10 3.67 9.04
N THR A 101 -6.25 3.05 7.86
CA THR A 101 -5.85 3.69 6.61
C THR A 101 -6.80 4.80 6.18
N THR A 102 -8.10 4.66 6.46
CA THR A 102 -9.10 5.73 6.27
C THR A 102 -8.82 6.91 7.19
N ASP A 103 -8.51 6.66 8.46
CA ASP A 103 -8.14 7.70 9.43
C ASP A 103 -6.92 8.50 8.94
N PHE A 104 -5.86 7.81 8.50
CA PHE A 104 -4.69 8.46 7.93
C PHE A 104 -5.03 9.30 6.70
N LEU A 105 -5.79 8.73 5.75
CA LEU A 105 -6.12 9.42 4.50
C LEU A 105 -7.02 10.64 4.75
N THR A 106 -7.96 10.53 5.67
CA THR A 106 -8.86 11.64 6.06
C THR A 106 -8.07 12.79 6.66
N GLU A 107 -7.19 12.51 7.63
CA GLU A 107 -6.30 13.53 8.22
C GLU A 107 -5.45 14.22 7.16
N LEU A 108 -4.89 13.44 6.23
CA LEU A 108 -4.05 13.99 5.16
C LEU A 108 -4.83 14.92 4.23
N ILE A 109 -6.07 14.55 3.88
CA ILE A 109 -6.95 15.32 2.97
C ILE A 109 -7.52 16.57 3.65
N GLU A 110 -7.90 16.44 4.92
CA GLU A 110 -8.52 17.54 5.67
C GLU A 110 -7.52 18.60 6.14
N ASN A 111 -6.23 18.29 6.17
CA ASN A 111 -5.20 19.23 6.54
C ASN A 111 -5.09 20.37 5.49
N PRO A 112 -5.40 21.63 5.88
CA PRO A 112 -5.37 22.77 4.96
C PRO A 112 -3.98 23.05 4.37
N ASP A 113 -2.91 22.67 5.10
CA ASP A 113 -1.53 22.86 4.65
C ASP A 113 -1.14 21.93 3.51
N ASN A 114 -1.96 20.92 3.21
CA ASN A 114 -1.71 19.94 2.14
C ASN A 114 -2.41 20.26 0.81
N ARG A 115 -3.22 21.33 0.74
CA ARG A 115 -4.09 21.63 -0.42
C ARG A 115 -3.35 21.73 -1.74
N GLU A 116 -2.13 22.27 -1.74
CA GLU A 116 -1.32 22.50 -2.94
C GLU A 116 -0.12 21.55 -3.02
N LYS A 117 -0.04 20.57 -2.10
CA LYS A 117 1.09 19.64 -2.05
C LYS A 117 0.91 18.42 -2.94
N THR A 118 2.02 17.95 -3.48
CA THR A 118 2.15 16.62 -4.05
C THR A 118 2.86 15.73 -3.03
N ILE A 119 2.12 14.79 -2.46
CA ILE A 119 2.57 13.92 -1.37
C ILE A 119 2.74 12.51 -1.88
N LEU A 120 3.91 11.91 -1.64
CA LEU A 120 4.17 10.51 -1.93
C LEU A 120 3.90 9.64 -0.69
N LEU A 121 3.13 8.57 -0.86
CA LEU A 121 2.91 7.56 0.18
C LEU A 121 3.68 6.30 -0.18
N SER A 122 4.55 5.83 0.71
CA SER A 122 5.28 4.56 0.57
C SER A 122 4.76 3.55 1.60
N GLY A 123 4.09 2.53 1.12
CA GLY A 123 3.43 1.51 1.95
C GLY A 123 3.62 0.10 1.41
N HIS A 124 2.59 -0.71 1.57
CA HIS A 124 2.59 -2.14 1.26
C HIS A 124 1.30 -2.53 0.53
N GLY A 125 1.24 -3.75 0.01
CA GLY A 125 0.14 -4.21 -0.84
C GLY A 125 -1.24 -4.06 -0.23
N ALA A 126 -1.49 -4.65 0.94
CA ALA A 126 -2.79 -4.57 1.60
C ALA A 126 -3.04 -3.16 2.18
N CYS A 127 -2.00 -2.50 2.70
CA CYS A 127 -2.12 -1.13 3.21
C CYS A 127 -2.58 -0.15 2.11
N VAL A 128 -1.98 -0.20 0.92
CA VAL A 128 -2.39 0.65 -0.21
C VAL A 128 -3.81 0.31 -0.66
N LYS A 129 -4.19 -0.97 -0.68
CA LYS A 129 -5.59 -1.37 -0.94
C LYS A 129 -6.53 -0.79 0.12
N GLY A 130 -6.15 -0.79 1.39
CA GLY A 130 -6.90 -0.16 2.48
C GLY A 130 -7.11 1.34 2.26
N LEU A 131 -6.06 2.09 1.89
CA LEU A 131 -6.14 3.51 1.54
C LEU A 131 -7.11 3.75 0.38
N LEU A 132 -7.01 2.95 -0.69
CA LEU A 132 -7.85 3.09 -1.87
C LEU A 132 -9.28 2.59 -1.66
N SER A 133 -9.51 1.67 -0.73
CA SER A 133 -10.82 1.09 -0.44
C SER A 133 -11.85 2.15 -0.08
N THR A 134 -11.44 3.16 0.68
CA THR A 134 -12.28 4.32 1.05
C THR A 134 -12.86 5.05 -0.16
N LEU A 135 -12.16 5.01 -1.29
CA LEU A 135 -12.52 5.72 -2.51
C LEU A 135 -13.19 4.82 -3.56
N LEU A 136 -12.90 3.51 -3.53
CA LEU A 136 -13.23 2.60 -4.63
C LEU A 136 -14.28 1.54 -4.30
N ILE A 137 -14.46 1.18 -3.02
CA ILE A 137 -15.37 0.11 -2.64
C ILE A 137 -16.38 0.55 -1.58
N THR A 138 -17.53 -0.09 -1.58
CA THR A 138 -18.59 0.09 -0.58
C THR A 138 -18.82 -1.16 0.28
N ASP A 139 -18.18 -2.28 -0.09
CA ASP A 139 -18.33 -3.56 0.59
C ASP A 139 -16.95 -4.25 0.68
N LEU A 140 -16.60 -4.78 1.86
CA LEU A 140 -15.33 -5.47 2.08
C LEU A 140 -15.11 -6.69 1.19
N LYS A 141 -16.17 -7.33 0.68
CA LYS A 141 -16.05 -8.43 -0.30
C LYS A 141 -15.29 -8.00 -1.56
N ASP A 142 -15.31 -6.71 -1.90
CA ASP A 142 -14.64 -6.14 -3.07
C ASP A 142 -13.22 -5.66 -2.76
N PHE A 143 -12.68 -5.91 -1.57
CA PHE A 143 -11.36 -5.40 -1.13
C PHE A 143 -10.24 -5.70 -2.13
N TRP A 144 -10.19 -6.92 -2.66
CA TRP A 144 -9.18 -7.33 -3.64
C TRP A 144 -9.59 -7.11 -5.11
N LYS A 145 -10.67 -6.38 -5.35
CA LYS A 145 -11.07 -6.04 -6.73
C LYS A 145 -9.93 -5.29 -7.43
N GLY A 146 -9.58 -5.72 -8.66
CA GLY A 146 -8.41 -5.23 -9.38
C GLY A 146 -7.08 -5.89 -8.98
N GLY A 147 -7.11 -6.85 -8.07
CA GLY A 147 -5.93 -7.63 -7.64
C GLY A 147 -5.11 -6.97 -6.54
N VAL A 148 -4.01 -7.64 -6.18
CA VAL A 148 -3.04 -7.15 -5.20
C VAL A 148 -2.22 -6.02 -5.81
N HIS A 149 -1.90 -5.01 -5.01
CA HIS A 149 -1.04 -3.91 -5.46
C HIS A 149 0.39 -4.42 -5.72
N LYS A 150 0.91 -4.18 -6.91
CA LYS A 150 2.22 -4.67 -7.35
C LYS A 150 3.36 -3.98 -6.59
N ASN A 151 4.53 -4.64 -6.53
CA ASN A 151 5.72 -4.03 -5.97
C ASN A 151 6.03 -2.70 -6.69
N CYS A 152 6.21 -1.61 -5.96
CA CYS A 152 6.41 -0.28 -6.51
C CYS A 152 5.37 0.13 -7.58
N GLY A 153 4.17 -0.50 -7.56
CA GLY A 153 3.04 -0.04 -8.34
C GLY A 153 2.59 1.34 -7.83
N VAL A 154 2.25 2.23 -8.74
CA VAL A 154 1.87 3.60 -8.43
C VAL A 154 0.39 3.81 -8.67
N SER A 155 -0.30 4.33 -7.66
CA SER A 155 -1.67 4.83 -7.79
C SER A 155 -1.66 6.34 -7.57
N ILE A 156 -2.44 7.06 -8.36
CA ILE A 156 -2.54 8.53 -8.30
C ILE A 156 -3.94 8.90 -7.83
N VAL A 157 -3.99 9.68 -6.77
CA VAL A 157 -5.23 10.24 -6.22
C VAL A 157 -5.16 11.76 -6.31
N GLU A 158 -6.15 12.35 -6.97
CA GLU A 158 -6.35 13.80 -6.98
C GLU A 158 -7.32 14.19 -5.86
N VAL A 159 -6.97 15.21 -5.11
CA VAL A 159 -7.85 15.81 -4.11
C VAL A 159 -8.19 17.24 -4.55
N LYS A 160 -9.49 17.50 -4.76
CA LYS A 160 -9.98 18.81 -5.13
C LYS A 160 -11.23 19.15 -4.33
N ASP A 161 -11.23 20.31 -3.69
CA ASP A 161 -12.35 20.80 -2.85
C ASP A 161 -12.78 19.75 -1.80
N GLY A 162 -11.81 19.10 -1.14
CA GLY A 162 -12.02 18.07 -0.13
C GLY A 162 -12.56 16.73 -0.68
N LYS A 163 -12.64 16.57 -2.00
CA LYS A 163 -13.06 15.32 -2.66
C LYS A 163 -11.87 14.63 -3.30
N ALA A 164 -11.66 13.37 -2.95
CA ALA A 164 -10.62 12.54 -3.53
C ALA A 164 -11.15 11.71 -4.71
N ARG A 165 -10.34 11.58 -5.75
CA ARG A 165 -10.62 10.77 -6.93
C ARG A 165 -9.39 10.01 -7.37
N VAL A 166 -9.50 8.71 -7.56
CA VAL A 166 -8.43 7.89 -8.14
C VAL A 166 -8.33 8.16 -9.63
N LEU A 167 -7.18 8.66 -10.08
CA LEU A 167 -6.88 8.92 -11.49
C LEU A 167 -6.26 7.72 -12.16
N GLN A 168 -5.44 6.97 -11.41
CA GLN A 168 -4.66 5.84 -11.91
C GLN A 168 -4.45 4.86 -10.77
N GLU A 169 -4.52 3.56 -11.04
CA GLU A 169 -4.32 2.52 -10.05
C GLU A 169 -3.25 1.53 -10.53
N ASN A 170 -2.30 1.21 -9.63
CA ASN A 170 -1.38 0.08 -9.72
C ASN A 170 -0.54 0.02 -11.01
N VAL A 171 -0.08 1.16 -11.52
CA VAL A 171 0.81 1.22 -12.71
C VAL A 171 2.25 0.98 -12.31
N ILE A 172 2.94 0.12 -13.05
CA ILE A 172 4.36 -0.19 -12.87
C ILE A 172 5.19 0.46 -13.97
N TYR A 173 6.43 0.84 -13.63
CA TYR A 173 7.39 1.47 -14.51
C TYR A 173 8.62 0.59 -14.76
N TYR A 174 8.48 -0.72 -14.58
CA TYR A 174 9.52 -1.73 -14.82
C TYR A 174 8.94 -2.94 -15.57
N ASP A 175 9.80 -3.77 -16.15
CA ASP A 175 9.38 -5.02 -16.80
C ASP A 175 9.00 -6.06 -15.73
N GLU A 176 7.73 -6.41 -15.68
CA GLU A 176 7.16 -7.35 -14.71
C GLU A 176 7.82 -8.74 -14.79
N LYS A 177 8.26 -9.15 -15.96
CA LYS A 177 8.96 -10.44 -16.15
C LYS A 177 10.28 -10.54 -15.41
N ARG A 178 10.82 -9.40 -14.93
CA ARG A 178 12.04 -9.33 -14.12
C ARG A 178 11.76 -9.23 -12.62
N SER A 179 10.51 -9.04 -12.21
CA SER A 179 10.12 -9.02 -10.81
C SER A 179 9.54 -10.38 -10.45
N THR A 180 10.19 -11.09 -9.53
CA THR A 180 9.54 -12.24 -8.86
C THR A 180 8.44 -11.69 -7.97
N ASN A 181 7.19 -11.81 -8.40
CA ASN A 181 6.05 -11.59 -7.54
C ASN A 181 5.99 -12.73 -6.53
N TYR A 182 6.03 -12.41 -5.24
CA TYR A 182 5.86 -13.40 -4.17
C TYR A 182 4.40 -13.88 -4.03
N ILE A 183 3.50 -13.42 -4.90
CA ILE A 183 2.07 -13.76 -4.88
C ILE A 183 1.61 -13.90 -6.34
N GLU A 184 1.76 -15.08 -6.90
CA GLU A 184 0.95 -15.61 -8.00
C GLU A 184 0.08 -16.77 -7.50
#